data_b0ed540aa6969f7c0dcc924e4a04e485
#
_entry.id   b0ed540aa6969f7c0dcc924e4a04e485
#
_cell.length_a   1.000
_cell.length_b   1.000
_cell.length_c   1.000
_cell.angle_alpha   90.00
_cell.angle_beta   90.00
_cell.angle_gamma   90.00
#
_symmetry.space_group_name_H-M   'P 1'
#
loop_
_entity.id
_entity.type
_entity.pdbx_description
1 polymer ?
#
loop_
_entity_poly.entity_id
_entity_poly.type
_entity_poly.pdbx_seq_one_letter_code
_entity_poly.pdbx_strand_id
1 'polypeptide(L)'
;MQHLALLAFDKERCKPFFDRLTELFHEHHHSSEQNPEGYEELLYRIHRPYRNDMLDMIDDWMRIGKREWREETTREVKLAMYAIRYPDTLLIDSFTEGARSDIRRLSAYLHFTHHTYAIWDEDTRKGLAKLGIDIPATEVADPFIYGAYVSAIELLKDVAPFTCFLEHDVPRQRLFQAALAAYGRE
;
A
#
# COMPACT_ATOMS: atom_id res chain seq x y z
N MET A 1 16.87 -13.69 15.60
CA MET A 1 15.86 -14.05 14.61
C MET A 1 14.54 -14.21 15.33
N GLN A 2 13.78 -13.13 15.45
CA GLN A 2 12.39 -13.27 15.88
C GLN A 2 11.65 -13.90 14.70
N HIS A 3 11.19 -15.12 14.87
CA HIS A 3 10.27 -15.74 13.95
C HIS A 3 9.11 -14.77 13.75
N LEU A 4 8.86 -14.34 12.51
CA LEU A 4 7.54 -13.89 12.09
C LEU A 4 6.60 -15.03 12.52
N ALA A 5 5.98 -14.87 13.68
CA ALA A 5 4.94 -15.77 14.10
C ALA A 5 3.98 -15.82 12.91
N LEU A 6 3.72 -17.01 12.38
CA LEU A 6 2.67 -17.23 11.41
C LEU A 6 1.48 -16.41 11.87
N LEU A 7 1.12 -15.37 11.11
CA LEU A 7 0.03 -14.49 11.42
C LEU A 7 -1.22 -15.34 11.49
N ALA A 8 -1.52 -15.85 12.68
CA ALA A 8 -2.73 -16.61 12.91
C ALA A 8 -3.87 -15.60 12.98
N PHE A 9 -4.58 -15.44 11.87
CA PHE A 9 -5.80 -14.63 11.85
C PHE A 9 -6.87 -15.32 12.69
N ASP A 10 -7.29 -14.63 13.72
CA ASP A 10 -8.53 -14.95 14.40
C ASP A 10 -9.70 -14.48 13.52
N LYS A 11 -10.37 -15.43 12.86
CA LYS A 11 -11.49 -15.15 11.94
C LYS A 11 -12.65 -14.45 12.67
N GLU A 12 -12.90 -14.78 13.91
CA GLU A 12 -13.97 -14.15 14.71
C GLU A 12 -13.64 -12.67 14.97
N ARG A 13 -12.38 -12.38 15.25
CA ARG A 13 -11.92 -11.00 15.43
C ARG A 13 -11.98 -10.17 14.14
N CYS A 14 -11.77 -10.80 13.00
CA CYS A 14 -11.84 -10.13 11.69
C CYS A 14 -13.28 -9.95 11.17
N LYS A 15 -14.25 -10.72 11.69
CA LYS A 15 -15.63 -10.72 11.21
C LYS A 15 -16.26 -9.32 11.21
N PRO A 16 -16.20 -8.49 12.28
CA PRO A 16 -16.79 -7.16 12.26
C PRO A 16 -16.19 -6.24 11.18
N PHE A 17 -14.90 -6.39 10.87
CA PHE A 17 -14.25 -5.68 9.79
C PHE A 17 -14.77 -6.13 8.42
N PHE A 18 -14.90 -7.45 8.20
CA PHE A 18 -15.39 -7.97 6.93
C PHE A 18 -16.86 -7.62 6.69
N ASP A 19 -17.69 -7.64 7.74
CA ASP A 19 -19.12 -7.29 7.65
C ASP A 19 -19.32 -5.81 7.22
N ARG A 20 -18.32 -4.94 7.48
CA ARG A 20 -18.35 -3.52 7.15
C ARG A 20 -17.39 -3.10 6.03
N LEU A 21 -16.72 -4.04 5.38
CA LEU A 21 -15.64 -3.74 4.42
C LEU A 21 -16.04 -2.71 3.36
N THR A 22 -17.21 -2.86 2.76
CA THR A 22 -17.71 -1.96 1.72
C THR A 22 -18.00 -0.56 2.27
N GLU A 23 -18.63 -0.46 3.44
CA GLU A 23 -18.89 0.79 4.13
C GLU A 23 -17.59 1.54 4.43
N LEU A 24 -16.64 0.85 5.07
CA LEU A 24 -15.33 1.40 5.42
C LEU A 24 -14.52 1.86 4.18
N PHE A 25 -14.63 1.12 3.08
CA PHE A 25 -14.00 1.53 1.82
C PHE A 25 -14.61 2.86 1.32
N HIS A 26 -15.92 2.99 1.32
CA HIS A 26 -16.59 4.23 0.91
C HIS A 26 -16.29 5.39 1.85
N GLU A 27 -16.24 5.17 3.15
CA GLU A 27 -15.83 6.19 4.12
C GLU A 27 -14.42 6.71 3.85
N HIS A 28 -13.48 5.81 3.59
CA HIS A 28 -12.12 6.22 3.21
C HIS A 28 -12.11 6.99 1.90
N HIS A 29 -12.88 6.53 0.92
CA HIS A 29 -12.96 7.12 -0.40
C HIS A 29 -13.47 8.57 -0.35
N HIS A 30 -14.40 8.88 0.56
CA HIS A 30 -14.96 10.22 0.74
C HIS A 30 -14.13 11.11 1.68
N SER A 31 -13.41 10.55 2.65
CA SER A 31 -12.70 11.30 3.70
C SER A 31 -11.19 11.41 3.47
N SER A 32 -10.65 10.68 2.51
CA SER A 32 -9.21 10.59 2.27
C SER A 32 -8.66 11.90 1.71
N GLU A 33 -7.52 12.36 2.24
CA GLU A 33 -6.71 13.42 1.65
C GLU A 33 -6.15 13.01 0.27
N GLN A 34 -6.03 11.70 0.03
CA GLN A 34 -5.70 11.16 -1.27
C GLN A 34 -6.93 11.32 -2.16
N ASN A 35 -6.77 11.97 -3.31
CA ASN A 35 -7.87 12.18 -4.26
C ASN A 35 -8.41 10.82 -4.77
N PRO A 36 -9.56 10.33 -4.29
CA PRO A 36 -10.05 9.01 -4.67
C PRO A 36 -10.46 8.95 -6.13
N GLU A 37 -11.05 10.02 -6.66
CA GLU A 37 -11.43 10.12 -8.08
C GLU A 37 -10.20 10.10 -9.01
N GLY A 38 -9.03 10.55 -8.49
CA GLY A 38 -7.78 10.55 -9.23
C GLY A 38 -7.06 9.20 -9.27
N TYR A 39 -7.44 8.21 -8.43
CA TYR A 39 -6.73 6.94 -8.39
C TYR A 39 -6.86 6.13 -9.69
N GLU A 40 -8.08 5.95 -10.17
CA GLU A 40 -8.36 5.21 -11.42
C GLU A 40 -7.78 5.93 -12.63
N GLU A 41 -7.93 7.26 -12.68
CA GLU A 41 -7.32 8.06 -13.73
C GLU A 41 -5.80 7.96 -13.70
N LEU A 42 -5.18 8.04 -12.51
CA LEU A 42 -3.75 7.89 -12.34
C LEU A 42 -3.28 6.52 -12.79
N LEU A 43 -3.99 5.45 -12.37
CA LEU A 43 -3.71 4.09 -12.78
C LEU A 43 -3.72 3.93 -14.30
N TYR A 44 -4.76 4.47 -14.95
CA TYR A 44 -4.86 4.46 -16.41
C TYR A 44 -3.74 5.26 -17.09
N ARG A 45 -3.35 6.39 -16.52
CA ARG A 45 -2.31 7.27 -17.08
C ARG A 45 -0.90 6.70 -16.90
N ILE A 46 -0.60 6.04 -15.78
CA ILE A 46 0.72 5.46 -15.50
C ILE A 46 1.04 4.31 -16.45
N HIS A 47 0.05 3.51 -16.82
CA HIS A 47 0.24 2.37 -17.72
C HIS A 47 0.42 2.76 -19.21
N ARG A 48 0.37 4.04 -19.55
CA ARG A 48 0.70 4.49 -20.91
C ARG A 48 2.21 4.47 -21.15
N PRO A 49 2.68 3.94 -22.27
CA PRO A 49 4.11 3.88 -22.56
C PRO A 49 4.72 5.30 -22.66
N TYR A 50 5.98 5.43 -22.24
CA TYR A 50 6.83 6.61 -22.36
C TYR A 50 6.51 7.82 -21.47
N ARG A 51 6.09 7.61 -20.23
CA ARG A 51 5.94 8.72 -19.30
C ARG A 51 7.17 8.91 -18.41
N ASN A 52 7.80 10.08 -18.55
CA ASN A 52 8.92 10.48 -17.68
C ASN A 52 8.46 11.10 -16.36
N ASP A 53 7.19 11.50 -16.25
CA ASP A 53 6.57 12.23 -15.14
C ASP A 53 5.79 11.34 -14.16
N MET A 54 5.87 10.02 -14.30
CA MET A 54 5.10 9.06 -13.51
C MET A 54 5.26 9.26 -11.99
N LEU A 55 6.49 9.47 -11.52
CA LEU A 55 6.73 9.68 -10.09
C LEU A 55 6.13 11.00 -9.59
N ASP A 56 6.16 12.05 -10.42
CA ASP A 56 5.58 13.35 -10.07
C ASP A 56 4.05 13.25 -9.99
N MET A 57 3.44 12.51 -10.89
CA MET A 57 1.99 12.25 -10.85
C MET A 57 1.56 11.47 -9.59
N ILE A 58 2.38 10.50 -9.15
CA ILE A 58 2.10 9.76 -7.91
C ILE A 58 2.26 10.68 -6.70
N ASP A 59 3.33 11.50 -6.65
CA ASP A 59 3.54 12.45 -5.57
C ASP A 59 2.40 13.47 -5.47
N ASP A 60 1.93 13.99 -6.60
CA ASP A 60 0.81 14.93 -6.66
C ASP A 60 -0.48 14.26 -6.16
N TRP A 61 -0.74 13.03 -6.55
CA TRP A 61 -1.91 12.27 -6.09
C TRP A 61 -1.83 11.99 -4.59
N MET A 62 -0.64 11.63 -4.08
CA MET A 62 -0.37 11.41 -2.66
C MET A 62 -0.37 12.70 -1.84
N ARG A 63 -0.37 13.87 -2.49
CA ARG A 63 -0.20 15.19 -1.86
C ARG A 63 1.05 15.28 -0.98
N ILE A 64 2.11 14.60 -1.37
CA ILE A 64 3.42 14.69 -0.76
C ILE A 64 4.27 15.70 -1.51
N GLY A 65 5.04 16.49 -0.79
CA GLY A 65 5.88 17.54 -1.39
C GLY A 65 6.89 17.01 -2.42
N LYS A 66 7.64 17.92 -3.05
CA LYS A 66 8.67 17.54 -4.02
C LYS A 66 9.67 16.56 -3.41
N ARG A 67 10.14 15.61 -4.23
CA ARG A 67 11.25 14.74 -3.89
C ARG A 67 12.53 15.55 -3.75
N GLU A 68 13.23 15.34 -2.65
CA GLU A 68 14.58 15.86 -2.43
C GLU A 68 15.67 14.83 -2.80
N TRP A 69 15.31 13.91 -3.69
CA TRP A 69 16.22 12.86 -4.13
C TRP A 69 17.21 13.38 -5.16
N ARG A 70 18.42 12.82 -5.14
CA ARG A 70 19.38 13.02 -6.23
C ARG A 70 18.85 12.40 -7.51
N GLU A 71 19.34 12.89 -8.65
CA GLU A 71 18.92 12.40 -9.96
C GLU A 71 19.18 10.89 -10.12
N GLU A 72 20.33 10.41 -9.60
CA GLU A 72 20.67 8.99 -9.62
C GLU A 72 19.64 8.14 -8.87
N THR A 73 19.22 8.57 -7.68
CA THR A 73 18.19 7.87 -6.89
C THR A 73 16.85 7.85 -7.63
N THR A 74 16.45 8.97 -8.23
CA THR A 74 15.22 9.06 -9.03
C THR A 74 15.27 8.11 -10.21
N ARG A 75 16.41 8.04 -10.91
CA ARG A 75 16.63 7.13 -12.04
C ARG A 75 16.60 5.67 -11.61
N GLU A 76 17.24 5.34 -10.50
CA GLU A 76 17.24 3.99 -9.92
C GLU A 76 15.82 3.49 -9.65
N VAL A 77 15.00 4.28 -8.95
CA VAL A 77 13.61 3.93 -8.65
C VAL A 77 12.80 3.76 -9.91
N LYS A 78 12.92 4.65 -10.90
CA LYS A 78 12.25 4.51 -12.20
C LYS A 78 12.64 3.20 -12.90
N LEU A 79 13.92 2.87 -12.93
CA LEU A 79 14.39 1.63 -13.56
C LEU A 79 13.86 0.39 -12.84
N ALA A 80 13.85 0.40 -11.50
CA ALA A 80 13.28 -0.68 -10.70
C ALA A 80 11.79 -0.87 -10.99
N MET A 81 11.01 0.22 -11.05
CA MET A 81 9.58 0.16 -11.39
C MET A 81 9.31 -0.48 -12.74
N TYR A 82 10.15 -0.24 -13.74
CA TYR A 82 10.02 -0.90 -15.04
C TYR A 82 10.47 -2.37 -15.05
N ALA A 83 11.38 -2.74 -14.15
CA ALA A 83 11.95 -4.08 -14.07
C ALA A 83 11.14 -5.06 -13.21
N ILE A 84 10.33 -4.56 -12.28
CA ILE A 84 9.53 -5.38 -11.37
C ILE A 84 8.50 -6.20 -12.18
N ARG A 85 8.64 -7.53 -12.11
CA ARG A 85 7.69 -8.47 -12.71
C ARG A 85 6.91 -9.27 -11.67
N TYR A 86 7.50 -9.45 -10.49
CA TYR A 86 6.91 -10.17 -9.38
C TYR A 86 7.06 -9.35 -8.10
N PRO A 87 6.04 -9.30 -7.24
CA PRO A 87 6.13 -8.57 -5.98
C PRO A 87 7.09 -9.29 -5.03
N ASP A 88 8.17 -8.60 -4.68
CA ASP A 88 9.16 -9.05 -3.69
C ASP A 88 9.59 -7.85 -2.84
N THR A 89 9.24 -7.86 -1.57
CA THR A 89 9.59 -6.76 -0.66
C THR A 89 11.08 -6.71 -0.32
N LEU A 90 11.82 -7.81 -0.53
CA LEU A 90 13.28 -7.82 -0.38
C LEU A 90 13.97 -6.93 -1.42
N LEU A 91 13.29 -6.59 -2.52
CA LEU A 91 13.78 -5.62 -3.49
C LEU A 91 14.12 -4.27 -2.84
N ILE A 92 13.48 -3.93 -1.72
CA ILE A 92 13.75 -2.69 -0.98
C ILE A 92 15.21 -2.57 -0.57
N ASP A 93 15.87 -3.68 -0.25
CA ASP A 93 17.30 -3.68 0.10
C ASP A 93 18.20 -3.28 -1.08
N SER A 94 17.75 -3.42 -2.31
CA SER A 94 18.49 -3.01 -3.49
C SER A 94 18.46 -1.50 -3.75
N PHE A 95 17.52 -0.77 -3.12
CA PHE A 95 17.45 0.68 -3.29
C PHE A 95 18.46 1.42 -2.43
N THR A 96 18.92 2.57 -2.93
CA THR A 96 19.79 3.48 -2.18
C THR A 96 19.12 3.95 -0.88
N GLU A 97 19.92 4.34 0.10
CA GLU A 97 19.44 4.88 1.36
C GLU A 97 18.50 6.09 1.15
N GLY A 98 18.78 6.95 0.16
CA GLY A 98 17.93 8.07 -0.19
C GLY A 98 16.53 7.67 -0.64
N ALA A 99 16.40 6.59 -1.43
CA ALA A 99 15.09 6.07 -1.82
C ALA A 99 14.35 5.43 -0.65
N ARG A 100 15.08 4.77 0.25
CA ARG A 100 14.53 4.08 1.42
C ARG A 100 14.13 5.00 2.55
N SER A 101 14.57 6.27 2.56
CA SER A 101 14.31 7.22 3.64
C SER A 101 12.85 7.63 3.78
N ASP A 102 11.99 7.32 2.82
CA ASP A 102 10.56 7.64 2.80
C ASP A 102 9.75 6.42 2.35
N ILE A 103 9.33 5.61 3.32
CA ILE A 103 8.55 4.38 3.05
C ILE A 103 7.20 4.71 2.42
N ARG A 104 6.55 5.82 2.79
CA ARG A 104 5.24 6.20 2.26
C ARG A 104 5.33 6.45 0.76
N ARG A 105 6.36 7.18 0.35
CA ARG A 105 6.62 7.50 -1.06
C ARG A 105 7.03 6.26 -1.84
N LEU A 106 8.02 5.52 -1.34
CA LEU A 106 8.53 4.34 -2.04
C LEU A 106 7.43 3.28 -2.20
N SER A 107 6.63 3.02 -1.17
CA SER A 107 5.54 2.06 -1.24
C SER A 107 4.45 2.46 -2.24
N ALA A 108 4.17 3.77 -2.38
CA ALA A 108 3.25 4.26 -3.40
C ALA A 108 3.78 3.98 -4.82
N TYR A 109 5.06 4.24 -5.08
CA TYR A 109 5.64 3.92 -6.38
C TYR A 109 5.59 2.42 -6.68
N LEU A 110 5.91 1.58 -5.71
CA LEU A 110 5.82 0.13 -5.85
C LEU A 110 4.38 -0.31 -6.11
N HIS A 111 3.40 0.26 -5.42
CA HIS A 111 1.98 -0.03 -5.60
C HIS A 111 1.50 0.22 -7.03
N PHE A 112 1.86 1.35 -7.62
CA PHE A 112 1.49 1.66 -9.01
C PHE A 112 2.28 0.86 -10.04
N THR A 113 3.29 0.13 -9.63
CA THR A 113 4.02 -0.83 -10.47
C THR A 113 3.39 -2.22 -10.39
N HIS A 114 3.03 -2.64 -9.18
CA HIS A 114 2.39 -3.93 -8.93
C HIS A 114 1.46 -3.85 -7.72
N HIS A 115 0.18 -4.05 -7.93
CA HIS A 115 -0.86 -3.80 -6.92
C HIS A 115 -0.81 -4.66 -5.67
N THR A 116 0.02 -5.72 -5.64
CA THR A 116 0.28 -6.49 -4.42
C THR A 116 1.02 -5.65 -3.37
N TYR A 117 1.85 -4.69 -3.79
CA TYR A 117 2.44 -3.74 -2.85
C TYR A 117 1.34 -2.81 -2.30
N ALA A 118 1.18 -2.78 -0.99
CA ALA A 118 0.26 -1.84 -0.35
C ALA A 118 0.97 -0.51 -0.07
N ILE A 119 0.27 0.61 -0.25
CA ILE A 119 0.81 1.92 0.11
C ILE A 119 0.93 1.98 1.63
N TRP A 120 2.11 2.34 2.14
CA TRP A 120 2.31 2.51 3.57
C TRP A 120 1.47 3.67 4.11
N ASP A 121 0.63 3.35 5.08
CA ASP A 121 -0.28 4.31 5.70
C ASP A 121 -0.46 3.99 7.18
N GLU A 122 -0.36 5.01 8.02
CA GLU A 122 -0.43 4.88 9.48
C GLU A 122 -1.81 4.41 9.96
N ASP A 123 -2.87 4.89 9.35
CA ASP A 123 -4.23 4.49 9.73
C ASP A 123 -4.51 3.04 9.31
N THR A 124 -4.00 2.59 8.17
CA THR A 124 -4.02 1.18 7.77
C THR A 124 -3.30 0.32 8.81
N ARG A 125 -2.13 0.75 9.28
CA ARG A 125 -1.36 0.06 10.32
C ARG A 125 -2.15 -0.06 11.62
N LYS A 126 -2.83 1.04 12.06
CA LYS A 126 -3.72 1.02 13.23
C LYS A 126 -4.90 0.06 13.03
N GLY A 127 -5.48 0.03 11.82
CA GLY A 127 -6.53 -0.92 11.47
C GLY A 127 -6.08 -2.37 11.63
N LEU A 128 -4.88 -2.71 11.15
CA LEU A 128 -4.27 -4.02 11.36
C LEU A 128 -4.07 -4.34 12.85
N ALA A 129 -3.61 -3.37 13.65
CA ALA A 129 -3.43 -3.56 15.09
C ALA A 129 -4.76 -3.87 15.81
N LYS A 130 -5.88 -3.24 15.41
CA LYS A 130 -7.22 -3.58 15.94
C LYS A 130 -7.62 -5.01 15.62
N LEU A 131 -7.15 -5.57 14.51
CA LEU A 131 -7.35 -6.97 14.14
C LEU A 131 -6.35 -7.92 14.81
N GLY A 132 -5.42 -7.40 15.62
CA GLY A 132 -4.42 -8.17 16.35
C GLY A 132 -3.12 -8.38 15.63
N ILE A 133 -2.89 -7.62 14.55
CA ILE A 133 -1.66 -7.66 13.76
C ILE A 133 -0.91 -6.37 14.03
N ASP A 134 0.08 -6.44 14.91
CA ASP A 134 0.90 -5.27 15.25
C ASP A 134 2.11 -5.17 14.31
N ILE A 135 2.11 -4.14 13.48
CA ILE A 135 3.22 -3.80 12.58
C ILE A 135 3.94 -2.58 13.16
N PRO A 136 5.25 -2.65 13.40
CA PRO A 136 6.02 -1.52 13.92
C PRO A 136 5.90 -0.28 13.01
N ALA A 137 5.80 0.90 13.62
CA ALA A 137 5.88 2.15 12.87
C ALA A 137 7.31 2.36 12.35
N THR A 138 7.42 2.86 11.13
CA THR A 138 8.70 3.23 10.53
C THR A 138 8.52 4.34 9.50
N GLU A 139 9.51 5.20 9.37
CA GLU A 139 9.59 6.18 8.28
C GLU A 139 10.49 5.67 7.16
N VAL A 140 11.43 4.78 7.49
CA VAL A 140 12.38 4.18 6.54
C VAL A 140 11.79 2.89 5.98
N ALA A 141 11.95 2.69 4.69
CA ALA A 141 11.55 1.45 4.03
C ALA A 141 12.48 0.30 4.47
N ASP A 142 11.99 -0.50 5.41
CA ASP A 142 12.60 -1.74 5.85
C ASP A 142 11.89 -2.92 5.17
N PRO A 143 12.61 -3.82 4.47
CA PRO A 143 11.98 -4.91 3.72
C PRO A 143 11.20 -5.88 4.59
N PHE A 144 11.60 -6.11 5.84
CA PHE A 144 10.93 -7.04 6.74
C PHE A 144 9.67 -6.44 7.34
N ILE A 145 9.74 -5.17 7.78
CA ILE A 145 8.57 -4.45 8.33
C ILE A 145 7.53 -4.25 7.23
N TYR A 146 7.98 -3.77 6.07
CA TYR A 146 7.09 -3.57 4.93
C TYR A 146 6.56 -4.89 4.37
N GLY A 147 7.40 -5.94 4.35
CA GLY A 147 7.00 -7.29 3.97
C GLY A 147 5.90 -7.85 4.88
N ALA A 148 6.03 -7.66 6.19
CA ALA A 148 5.00 -8.05 7.16
C ALA A 148 3.68 -7.29 6.93
N TYR A 149 3.75 -5.98 6.65
CA TYR A 149 2.60 -5.14 6.34
C TYR A 149 1.85 -5.61 5.08
N VAL A 150 2.58 -5.81 3.98
CA VAL A 150 2.00 -6.31 2.71
C VAL A 150 1.39 -7.70 2.91
N SER A 151 2.12 -8.61 3.57
CA SER A 151 1.65 -9.97 3.83
C SER A 151 0.40 -10.01 4.70
N ALA A 152 0.29 -9.10 5.69
CA ALA A 152 -0.89 -9.01 6.53
C ALA A 152 -2.15 -8.64 5.71
N ILE A 153 -2.04 -7.67 4.81
CA ILE A 153 -3.15 -7.27 3.94
C ILE A 153 -3.50 -8.38 2.94
N GLU A 154 -2.49 -9.06 2.36
CA GLU A 154 -2.71 -10.20 1.47
C GLU A 154 -3.46 -11.34 2.17
N LEU A 155 -3.05 -11.70 3.39
CA LEU A 155 -3.71 -12.74 4.18
C LEU A 155 -5.16 -12.36 4.53
N LEU A 156 -5.43 -11.10 4.90
CA LEU A 156 -6.81 -10.63 5.13
C LEU A 156 -7.67 -10.81 3.89
N LYS A 157 -7.14 -10.43 2.74
CA LYS A 157 -7.80 -10.59 1.44
C LYS A 157 -8.12 -12.06 1.12
N ASP A 158 -7.18 -12.97 1.43
CA ASP A 158 -7.32 -14.40 1.15
C ASP A 158 -8.35 -15.09 2.07
N VAL A 159 -8.50 -14.61 3.30
CA VAL A 159 -9.46 -15.19 4.27
C VAL A 159 -10.83 -14.49 4.25
N ALA A 160 -10.96 -13.38 3.54
CA ALA A 160 -12.19 -12.63 3.45
C ALA A 160 -13.30 -13.42 2.72
N PRO A 161 -14.56 -13.32 3.15
CA PRO A 161 -15.69 -13.90 2.43
C PRO A 161 -15.76 -13.37 0.99
N PHE A 162 -16.14 -14.24 0.06
CA PHE A 162 -16.25 -13.87 -1.37
C PHE A 162 -17.21 -12.69 -1.61
N THR A 163 -18.23 -12.54 -0.76
CA THR A 163 -19.19 -11.43 -0.81
C THR A 163 -18.58 -10.06 -0.59
N CYS A 164 -17.37 -9.98 -0.01
CA CYS A 164 -16.64 -8.72 0.18
C CYS A 164 -16.07 -8.14 -1.12
N PHE A 165 -16.17 -8.85 -2.24
CA PHE A 165 -15.49 -8.47 -3.48
C PHE A 165 -16.43 -7.92 -4.56
N LEU A 166 -17.64 -7.55 -4.20
CA LEU A 166 -18.64 -7.10 -5.16
C LEU A 166 -18.36 -5.66 -5.64
N GLU A 167 -18.19 -5.53 -6.94
CA GLU A 167 -18.38 -4.33 -7.76
C GLU A 167 -17.47 -3.10 -7.50
N HIS A 168 -16.15 -3.33 -7.33
CA HIS A 168 -15.21 -2.19 -7.29
C HIS A 168 -14.17 -2.30 -8.42
N ASP A 169 -13.98 -1.21 -9.16
CA ASP A 169 -13.00 -1.10 -10.23
C ASP A 169 -11.55 -0.89 -9.71
N VAL A 170 -11.36 -0.90 -8.40
CA VAL A 170 -10.04 -0.79 -7.79
C VAL A 170 -9.43 -2.15 -7.48
N PRO A 171 -8.10 -2.29 -7.51
CA PRO A 171 -7.43 -3.51 -7.10
C PRO A 171 -7.83 -3.92 -5.68
N ARG A 172 -8.06 -5.22 -5.45
CA ARG A 172 -8.46 -5.74 -4.14
C ARG A 172 -7.54 -5.31 -3.00
N GLN A 173 -6.24 -5.26 -3.25
CA GLN A 173 -5.25 -4.77 -2.29
C GLN A 173 -5.57 -3.33 -1.85
N ARG A 174 -5.90 -2.46 -2.80
CA ARG A 174 -6.26 -1.07 -2.50
C ARG A 174 -7.58 -0.97 -1.74
N LEU A 175 -8.57 -1.79 -2.09
CA LEU A 175 -9.85 -1.85 -1.38
C LEU A 175 -9.65 -2.21 0.10
N PHE A 176 -8.89 -3.28 0.38
CA PHE A 176 -8.62 -3.70 1.76
C PHE A 176 -7.80 -2.67 2.53
N GLN A 177 -6.79 -2.09 1.90
CA GLN A 177 -5.98 -1.04 2.50
C GLN A 177 -6.84 0.19 2.87
N ALA A 178 -7.70 0.65 1.96
CA ALA A 178 -8.57 1.79 2.21
C ALA A 178 -9.58 1.52 3.34
N ALA A 179 -10.20 0.34 3.36
CA ALA A 179 -11.09 -0.07 4.43
C ALA A 179 -10.37 -0.18 5.78
N LEU A 180 -9.14 -0.73 5.81
CA LEU A 180 -8.32 -0.78 7.02
C LEU A 180 -7.96 0.61 7.53
N ALA A 181 -7.67 1.56 6.64
CA ALA A 181 -7.39 2.94 7.03
C ALA A 181 -8.63 3.60 7.67
N ALA A 182 -9.83 3.41 7.11
CA ALA A 182 -11.07 3.87 7.74
C ALA A 182 -11.25 3.24 9.12
N TYR A 183 -11.11 1.92 9.20
CA TYR A 183 -11.23 1.17 10.46
C TYR A 183 -10.20 1.59 11.52
N GLY A 184 -9.01 1.99 11.09
CA GLY A 184 -7.96 2.48 11.97
C GLY A 184 -8.25 3.84 12.58
N ARG A 185 -9.04 4.68 11.91
CA ARG A 185 -9.43 6.02 12.38
C ARG A 185 -10.57 6.03 13.41
N GLU A 186 -11.41 5.01 13.43
CA GLU A 186 -12.43 4.82 14.46
C GLU A 186 -11.80 4.64 15.86
#